data_326e390089ab434d5395cf41544f7b7f
#
_entry.id   326e390089ab434d5395cf41544f7b7f
#
_cell.length_a   1.000
_cell.length_b   1.000
_cell.length_c   1.000
_cell.angle_alpha   90.00
_cell.angle_beta   90.00
_cell.angle_gamma   90.00
#
_symmetry.space_group_name_H-M   'P 1'
#
loop_
_entity.id
_entity.type
_entity.pdbx_description
1 polymer ?
#
loop_
_entity_poly.entity_id
_entity_poly.type
_entity_poly.pdbx_seq_one_letter_code
_entity_poly.pdbx_strand_id
1 'polypeptide(L)'
;MRNINSIVDFERHPINDNNYIQKCNSLIKKNSLLVLENFLSIDSLEKILKETKSLEDKAFYCDQKHTILLNKQSPDLDIFDPINQLMTSDKGCVPHDLISEKSDLNFLYNSNTFKDFLKYVLELDHIFPYADNLSSINLNYYQKGQQLGWHFDNASFAITLMIQASPLGGEFEYISEG
;
A
#
# COMPACT_ATOMS: atom_id res chain seq x y z
N MET A 1 -18.48 -0.47 20.64
CA MET A 1 -18.39 0.12 19.28
C MET A 1 -16.95 0.01 18.82
N ARG A 2 -16.71 -0.42 17.60
CA ARG A 2 -15.38 -0.45 17.02
C ARG A 2 -14.90 0.98 16.80
N ASN A 3 -13.67 1.30 17.19
CA ASN A 3 -13.12 2.65 17.11
C ASN A 3 -11.76 2.59 16.41
N ILE A 4 -11.43 3.59 15.61
CA ILE A 4 -10.15 3.71 14.93
C ILE A 4 -8.96 3.64 15.91
N ASN A 5 -9.13 4.12 17.14
CA ASN A 5 -8.12 4.07 18.20
C ASN A 5 -7.78 2.64 18.66
N SER A 6 -8.62 1.64 18.35
CA SER A 6 -8.29 0.25 18.61
C SER A 6 -7.51 -0.40 17.45
N ILE A 7 -7.37 0.30 16.32
CA ILE A 7 -6.72 -0.19 15.12
C ILE A 7 -5.38 0.51 14.90
N VAL A 8 -5.36 1.83 14.99
CA VAL A 8 -4.16 2.64 14.88
C VAL A 8 -3.53 2.82 16.25
N ASP A 9 -2.21 2.79 16.34
CA ASP A 9 -1.48 3.19 17.55
C ASP A 9 -1.52 4.73 17.69
N PHE A 10 -2.52 5.24 18.39
CA PHE A 10 -2.75 6.67 18.57
C PHE A 10 -1.75 7.36 19.51
N GLU A 11 -0.99 6.63 20.30
CA GLU A 11 0.11 7.19 21.10
C GLU A 11 1.26 7.62 20.19
N ARG A 12 1.53 6.83 19.15
CA ARG A 12 2.56 7.12 18.15
C ARG A 12 2.04 7.98 17.00
N HIS A 13 0.83 7.74 16.58
CA HIS A 13 0.23 8.33 15.38
C HIS A 13 -1.14 8.93 15.69
N PRO A 14 -1.20 10.08 16.38
CA PRO A 14 -2.46 10.78 16.66
C PRO A 14 -2.98 11.44 15.36
N ILE A 15 -3.50 10.63 14.44
CA ILE A 15 -3.90 11.02 13.07
C ILE A 15 -5.05 12.02 13.01
N ASN A 16 -5.66 12.36 14.17
CA ASN A 16 -6.66 13.42 14.32
C ASN A 16 -6.10 14.68 14.97
N ASP A 17 -4.80 14.72 15.29
CA ASP A 17 -4.14 15.91 15.84
C ASP A 17 -3.58 16.79 14.72
N ASN A 18 -3.94 18.08 14.74
CA ASN A 18 -3.55 19.02 13.71
C ASN A 18 -2.03 19.22 13.61
N ASN A 19 -1.31 19.24 14.73
CA ASN A 19 0.14 19.42 14.71
C ASN A 19 0.84 18.20 14.11
N TYR A 20 0.32 17.00 14.44
CA TYR A 20 0.80 15.75 13.84
C TYR A 20 0.57 15.72 12.33
N ILE A 21 -0.63 16.09 11.88
CA ILE A 21 -0.98 16.19 10.46
C ILE A 21 -0.05 17.15 9.73
N GLN A 22 0.19 18.35 10.27
CA GLN A 22 1.11 19.33 9.68
C GLN A 22 2.55 18.81 9.60
N LYS A 23 3.00 18.09 10.63
CA LYS A 23 4.31 17.43 10.60
C LYS A 23 4.40 16.39 9.47
N CYS A 24 3.38 15.54 9.34
CA CYS A 24 3.32 14.53 8.28
C CYS A 24 3.27 15.18 6.88
N ASN A 25 2.48 16.23 6.71
CA ASN A 25 2.45 17.01 5.46
C ASN A 25 3.82 17.59 5.10
N SER A 26 4.51 18.18 6.06
CA SER A 26 5.86 18.72 5.84
C SER A 26 6.88 17.64 5.44
N LEU A 27 6.76 16.44 6.03
CA LEU A 27 7.64 15.31 5.71
C LEU A 27 7.40 14.79 4.29
N ILE A 28 6.14 14.60 3.89
CA ILE A 28 5.83 14.10 2.56
C ILE A 28 6.20 15.10 1.47
N LYS A 29 6.02 16.40 1.72
CA LYS A 29 6.46 17.45 0.80
C LYS A 29 7.98 17.47 0.59
N LYS A 30 8.73 17.18 1.65
CA LYS A 30 10.18 17.19 1.60
C LYS A 30 10.76 15.94 0.93
N ASN A 31 10.15 14.78 1.18
CA ASN A 31 10.75 13.48 0.87
C ASN A 31 9.99 12.71 -0.21
N SER A 32 8.83 13.21 -0.67
CA SER A 32 7.87 12.49 -1.53
C SER A 32 7.38 11.14 -0.95
N LEU A 33 7.76 10.85 0.29
CA LEU A 33 7.40 9.64 1.02
C LEU A 33 7.12 9.97 2.49
N LEU A 34 6.11 9.34 3.07
CA LEU A 34 5.81 9.35 4.50
C LEU A 34 5.78 7.92 5.02
N VAL A 35 6.68 7.58 5.92
CA VAL A 35 6.70 6.30 6.61
C VAL A 35 6.17 6.47 8.03
N LEU A 36 5.16 5.69 8.39
CA LEU A 36 4.56 5.65 9.72
C LEU A 36 4.85 4.29 10.36
N GLU A 37 5.99 4.19 11.02
CA GLU A 37 6.45 2.93 11.65
C GLU A 37 5.53 2.52 12.79
N ASN A 38 5.18 1.23 12.83
CA ASN A 38 4.27 0.66 13.82
C ASN A 38 2.91 1.38 13.87
N PHE A 39 2.35 1.65 12.70
CA PHE A 39 1.09 2.38 12.54
C PHE A 39 -0.10 1.68 13.18
N LEU A 40 -0.16 0.37 13.09
CA LEU A 40 -1.22 -0.42 13.70
C LEU A 40 -0.96 -0.69 15.18
N SER A 41 -2.03 -0.77 15.97
CA SER A 41 -1.95 -1.35 17.30
C SER A 41 -1.54 -2.84 17.22
N ILE A 42 -0.87 -3.34 18.24
CA ILE A 42 -0.44 -4.74 18.30
C ILE A 42 -1.62 -5.69 18.12
N ASP A 43 -2.73 -5.45 18.82
CA ASP A 43 -3.94 -6.26 18.73
C ASP A 43 -4.53 -6.30 17.31
N SER A 44 -4.52 -5.16 16.61
CA SER A 44 -5.01 -5.09 15.23
C SER A 44 -4.08 -5.80 14.27
N LEU A 45 -2.77 -5.61 14.42
CA LEU A 45 -1.77 -6.30 13.61
C LEU A 45 -1.90 -7.83 13.73
N GLU A 46 -2.06 -8.36 14.95
CA GLU A 46 -2.23 -9.80 15.18
C GLU A 46 -3.51 -10.34 14.51
N LYS A 47 -4.62 -9.59 14.58
CA LYS A 47 -5.87 -9.97 13.91
C LYS A 47 -5.72 -9.98 12.39
N ILE A 48 -5.09 -8.95 11.85
CA ILE A 48 -4.83 -8.84 10.41
C ILE A 48 -3.91 -9.96 9.94
N LEU A 49 -2.82 -10.24 10.66
CA LEU A 49 -1.91 -11.35 10.35
C LEU A 49 -2.65 -12.70 10.33
N LYS A 50 -3.51 -12.96 11.30
CA LYS A 50 -4.30 -14.18 11.34
C LYS A 50 -5.27 -14.27 10.16
N GLU A 51 -5.95 -13.18 9.82
CA GLU A 51 -6.87 -13.12 8.69
C GLU A 51 -6.12 -13.34 7.37
N THR A 52 -5.06 -12.57 7.13
CA THR A 52 -4.30 -12.65 5.87
C THR A 52 -3.67 -14.03 5.69
N LYS A 53 -3.14 -14.65 6.75
CA LYS A 53 -2.64 -16.01 6.68
C LYS A 53 -3.71 -17.02 6.26
N SER A 54 -4.96 -16.83 6.68
CA SER A 54 -6.07 -17.71 6.28
C SER A 54 -6.55 -17.49 4.84
N LEU A 55 -6.12 -16.41 4.20
CA LEU A 55 -6.46 -16.05 2.82
C LEU A 55 -5.35 -16.40 1.82
N GLU A 56 -4.17 -16.79 2.28
CA GLU A 56 -3.00 -17.05 1.42
C GLU A 56 -3.29 -18.11 0.33
N ASP A 57 -4.00 -19.19 0.69
CA ASP A 57 -4.38 -20.25 -0.24
C ASP A 57 -5.35 -19.79 -1.34
N LYS A 58 -5.97 -18.61 -1.16
CA LYS A 58 -6.88 -18.00 -2.14
C LYS A 58 -6.17 -16.98 -3.03
N ALA A 59 -4.89 -16.73 -2.80
CA ALA A 59 -4.14 -15.79 -3.59
C ALA A 59 -3.97 -16.28 -5.04
N PHE A 60 -4.26 -15.40 -5.97
CA PHE A 60 -3.94 -15.62 -7.37
C PHE A 60 -2.50 -15.20 -7.62
N TYR A 61 -1.66 -16.15 -7.98
CA TYR A 61 -0.25 -15.92 -8.31
C TYR A 61 -0.09 -15.66 -9.80
N CYS A 62 0.59 -14.59 -10.14
CA CYS A 62 0.93 -14.25 -11.51
C CYS A 62 2.40 -13.84 -11.61
N ASP A 63 2.99 -14.13 -12.76
CA ASP A 63 4.30 -13.63 -13.20
C ASP A 63 4.05 -12.74 -14.42
N GLN A 64 4.40 -11.46 -14.29
CA GLN A 64 4.19 -10.46 -15.32
C GLN A 64 5.50 -9.76 -15.66
N LYS A 65 5.70 -9.53 -16.95
CA LYS A 65 6.77 -8.65 -17.44
C LYS A 65 6.15 -7.36 -17.97
N HIS A 66 6.67 -6.25 -17.51
CA HIS A 66 6.21 -4.91 -17.87
C HIS A 66 7.39 -3.94 -17.92
N THR A 67 7.22 -2.83 -18.60
CA THR A 67 8.15 -1.70 -18.51
C THR A 67 7.93 -0.93 -17.21
N ILE A 68 8.79 0.02 -16.89
CA ILE A 68 8.60 0.90 -15.72
C ILE A 68 7.30 1.70 -15.76
N LEU A 69 6.67 1.83 -16.93
CA LEU A 69 5.37 2.46 -17.13
C LEU A 69 4.19 1.47 -17.07
N LEU A 70 4.42 0.24 -16.57
CA LEU A 70 3.43 -0.84 -16.48
C LEU A 70 2.84 -1.26 -17.84
N ASN A 71 3.54 -1.01 -18.93
CA ASN A 71 3.13 -1.35 -20.29
C ASN A 71 3.93 -2.53 -20.85
N LYS A 72 3.49 -3.06 -21.97
CA LYS A 72 4.31 -3.96 -22.80
C LYS A 72 5.43 -3.18 -23.46
N GLN A 73 6.51 -3.86 -23.85
CA GLN A 73 7.56 -3.25 -24.67
C GLN A 73 6.97 -2.65 -25.93
N SER A 74 7.43 -1.45 -26.29
CA SER A 74 7.12 -0.82 -27.55
C SER A 74 8.08 -1.32 -28.65
N PRO A 75 7.57 -1.76 -29.81
CA PRO A 75 8.41 -2.10 -30.93
C PRO A 75 9.11 -0.88 -31.59
N ASP A 76 8.62 0.32 -31.27
CA ASP A 76 9.12 1.58 -31.82
C ASP A 76 10.31 2.18 -31.02
N LEU A 77 10.63 1.58 -29.87
CA LEU A 77 11.74 1.99 -29.01
C LEU A 77 12.86 0.96 -29.02
N ASP A 78 14.09 1.45 -28.83
CA ASP A 78 15.24 0.57 -28.66
C ASP A 78 15.03 -0.36 -27.46
N ILE A 79 15.42 -1.62 -27.58
CA ILE A 79 15.33 -2.61 -26.51
C ILE A 79 16.18 -2.23 -25.29
N PHE A 80 17.22 -1.43 -25.47
CA PHE A 80 18.10 -0.93 -24.40
C PHE A 80 17.65 0.42 -23.84
N ASP A 81 16.58 1.01 -24.40
CA ASP A 81 15.99 2.22 -23.82
C ASP A 81 15.50 1.93 -22.39
N PRO A 82 15.92 2.71 -21.38
CA PRO A 82 15.51 2.50 -19.98
C PRO A 82 13.99 2.42 -19.82
N ILE A 83 13.22 3.20 -20.59
CA ILE A 83 11.74 3.18 -20.54
C ILE A 83 11.18 1.86 -21.10
N ASN A 84 11.92 1.20 -22.00
CA ASN A 84 11.48 0.00 -22.71
C ASN A 84 12.03 -1.30 -22.11
N GLN A 85 12.85 -1.22 -21.06
CA GLN A 85 13.35 -2.41 -20.37
C GLN A 85 12.25 -3.12 -19.60
N LEU A 86 12.29 -4.47 -19.64
CA LEU A 86 11.32 -5.31 -18.93
C LEU A 86 11.73 -5.53 -17.48
N MET A 87 10.82 -5.22 -16.59
CA MET A 87 10.82 -5.59 -15.17
C MET A 87 9.94 -6.81 -14.95
N THR A 88 10.27 -7.60 -13.95
CA THR A 88 9.43 -8.74 -13.54
C THR A 88 8.68 -8.39 -12.27
N SER A 89 7.38 -8.68 -12.26
CA SER A 89 6.54 -8.62 -11.07
C SER A 89 5.84 -9.96 -10.92
N ASP A 90 6.22 -10.69 -9.89
CA ASP A 90 5.64 -11.98 -9.54
C ASP A 90 5.21 -11.97 -8.07
N LYS A 91 3.93 -12.16 -7.85
CA LYS A 91 3.33 -12.11 -6.52
C LYS A 91 1.98 -12.82 -6.51
N GLY A 92 1.54 -13.21 -5.32
CA GLY A 92 0.16 -13.57 -5.08
C GLY A 92 -0.67 -12.34 -4.72
N CYS A 93 -1.91 -12.29 -5.16
CA CYS A 93 -2.84 -11.22 -4.83
C CYS A 93 -4.18 -11.81 -4.37
N VAL A 94 -4.70 -11.33 -3.24
CA VAL A 94 -6.08 -11.56 -2.79
C VAL A 94 -6.83 -10.25 -2.92
N PRO A 95 -7.92 -10.20 -3.71
CA PRO A 95 -8.70 -9.00 -3.92
C PRO A 95 -9.61 -8.70 -2.72
N HIS A 96 -10.12 -7.46 -2.67
CA HIS A 96 -10.86 -6.92 -1.53
C HIS A 96 -12.14 -7.70 -1.17
N ASP A 97 -12.85 -8.26 -2.14
CA ASP A 97 -14.09 -9.01 -1.93
C ASP A 97 -13.92 -10.29 -1.10
N LEU A 98 -12.68 -10.79 -0.99
CA LEU A 98 -12.33 -11.92 -0.10
C LEU A 98 -11.94 -11.49 1.31
N ILE A 99 -11.73 -10.20 1.55
CA ILE A 99 -11.43 -9.65 2.88
C ILE A 99 -12.75 -9.49 3.65
N SER A 100 -12.79 -9.97 4.88
CA SER A 100 -14.01 -9.88 5.70
C SER A 100 -14.47 -8.42 5.86
N GLU A 101 -15.78 -8.17 5.73
CA GLU A 101 -16.38 -6.86 6.09
C GLU A 101 -16.07 -6.46 7.54
N LYS A 102 -15.81 -7.45 8.40
CA LYS A 102 -15.43 -7.24 9.80
C LYS A 102 -13.93 -7.10 10.00
N SER A 103 -13.13 -7.10 8.94
CA SER A 103 -11.70 -6.90 9.01
C SER A 103 -11.32 -5.52 9.56
N ASP A 104 -10.20 -5.45 10.28
CA ASP A 104 -9.61 -4.18 10.68
C ASP A 104 -9.08 -3.40 9.46
N LEU A 105 -8.68 -4.09 8.39
CA LEU A 105 -8.32 -3.47 7.10
C LEU A 105 -9.50 -2.73 6.48
N ASN A 106 -10.67 -3.38 6.42
CA ASN A 106 -11.89 -2.77 5.90
C ASN A 106 -12.33 -1.58 6.76
N PHE A 107 -12.23 -1.70 8.08
CA PHE A 107 -12.58 -0.61 8.96
C PHE A 107 -11.63 0.57 8.79
N LEU A 108 -10.32 0.34 8.71
CA LEU A 108 -9.31 1.37 8.49
C LEU A 108 -9.57 2.09 7.16
N TYR A 109 -9.70 1.33 6.07
CA TYR A 109 -9.94 1.86 4.73
C TYR A 109 -11.19 2.75 4.65
N ASN A 110 -12.27 2.36 5.32
CA ASN A 110 -13.53 3.10 5.33
C ASN A 110 -13.62 4.20 6.40
N SER A 111 -12.64 4.27 7.31
CA SER A 111 -12.65 5.26 8.40
C SER A 111 -12.57 6.70 7.88
N ASN A 112 -13.52 7.54 8.29
CA ASN A 112 -13.48 8.96 7.97
C ASN A 112 -12.25 9.63 8.59
N THR A 113 -11.88 9.28 9.83
CA THR A 113 -10.69 9.83 10.49
C THR A 113 -9.42 9.54 9.68
N PHE A 114 -9.28 8.32 9.14
CA PHE A 114 -8.13 7.98 8.29
C PHE A 114 -8.17 8.70 6.94
N LYS A 115 -9.33 8.79 6.32
CA LYS A 115 -9.51 9.58 5.08
C LYS A 115 -9.22 11.07 5.28
N ASP A 116 -9.69 11.66 6.38
CA ASP A 116 -9.40 13.05 6.70
C ASP A 116 -7.90 13.27 6.94
N PHE A 117 -7.25 12.36 7.67
CA PHE A 117 -5.79 12.40 7.83
C PHE A 117 -5.08 12.42 6.47
N LEU A 118 -5.39 11.49 5.58
CA LEU A 118 -4.79 11.42 4.23
C LEU A 118 -5.09 12.69 3.42
N LYS A 119 -6.35 13.15 3.47
CA LYS A 119 -6.77 14.37 2.78
C LYS A 119 -5.92 15.57 3.17
N TYR A 120 -5.71 15.78 4.47
CA TYR A 120 -4.93 16.93 4.97
C TYR A 120 -3.42 16.75 4.76
N VAL A 121 -2.90 15.55 4.94
CA VAL A 121 -1.46 15.27 4.70
C VAL A 121 -1.09 15.46 3.24
N LEU A 122 -1.98 15.07 2.32
CA LEU A 122 -1.77 15.16 0.87
C LEU A 122 -2.30 16.47 0.25
N GLU A 123 -2.90 17.36 1.06
CA GLU A 123 -3.53 18.62 0.61
C GLU A 123 -4.55 18.42 -0.52
N LEU A 124 -5.37 17.40 -0.39
CA LEU A 124 -6.42 17.11 -1.35
C LEU A 124 -7.71 17.84 -0.98
N ASP A 125 -8.47 18.31 -1.96
CA ASP A 125 -9.82 18.84 -1.71
C ASP A 125 -10.79 17.74 -1.29
N HIS A 126 -10.65 16.57 -1.90
CA HIS A 126 -11.47 15.39 -1.64
C HIS A 126 -10.64 14.10 -1.76
N ILE A 127 -11.04 13.09 -0.99
CA ILE A 127 -10.55 11.73 -1.12
C ILE A 127 -11.74 10.78 -1.15
N PHE A 128 -11.77 9.92 -2.14
CA PHE A 128 -12.85 8.95 -2.33
C PHE A 128 -12.29 7.53 -2.25
N PRO A 129 -13.07 6.58 -1.73
CA PRO A 129 -12.73 5.17 -1.89
C PRO A 129 -12.62 4.83 -3.39
N TYR A 130 -11.74 3.89 -3.71
CA TYR A 130 -11.64 3.39 -5.08
C TYR A 130 -12.96 2.73 -5.50
N ALA A 131 -13.43 3.05 -6.70
CA ALA A 131 -14.78 2.64 -7.14
C ALA A 131 -14.89 1.14 -7.44
N ASP A 132 -13.78 0.49 -7.79
CA ASP A 132 -13.73 -0.95 -8.02
C ASP A 132 -13.54 -1.70 -6.69
N ASN A 133 -14.59 -2.40 -6.29
CA ASN A 133 -14.59 -3.19 -5.06
C ASN A 133 -13.62 -4.38 -5.07
N LEU A 134 -13.09 -4.78 -6.21
CA LEU A 134 -12.08 -5.84 -6.29
C LEU A 134 -10.67 -5.29 -6.02
N SER A 135 -10.41 -4.05 -6.42
CA SER A 135 -9.06 -3.47 -6.41
C SER A 135 -8.84 -2.43 -5.31
N SER A 136 -9.84 -2.15 -4.47
CA SER A 136 -9.76 -1.09 -3.45
C SER A 136 -8.83 -1.45 -2.28
N ILE A 137 -8.68 -2.73 -1.95
CA ILE A 137 -7.64 -3.26 -1.06
C ILE A 137 -7.07 -4.50 -1.75
N ASN A 138 -5.75 -4.57 -1.89
CA ASN A 138 -5.07 -5.73 -2.42
C ASN A 138 -4.12 -6.31 -1.36
N LEU A 139 -4.32 -7.56 -0.97
CA LEU A 139 -3.37 -8.28 -0.14
C LEU A 139 -2.33 -8.93 -1.05
N ASN A 140 -1.11 -8.46 -0.97
CA ASN A 140 -0.01 -8.99 -1.77
C ASN A 140 0.82 -9.97 -0.94
N TYR A 141 1.09 -11.14 -1.52
CA TYR A 141 1.91 -12.20 -0.94
C TYR A 141 3.14 -12.41 -1.81
N TYR A 142 4.29 -12.45 -1.17
CA TYR A 142 5.58 -12.69 -1.82
C TYR A 142 6.22 -13.94 -1.23
N GLN A 143 6.44 -14.94 -2.05
CA GLN A 143 7.20 -16.13 -1.70
C GLN A 143 8.69 -15.87 -1.94
N LYS A 144 9.55 -16.80 -1.48
CA LYS A 144 11.00 -16.70 -1.68
C LYS A 144 11.35 -16.55 -3.17
N GLY A 145 12.06 -15.48 -3.48
CA GLY A 145 12.50 -15.14 -4.84
C GLY A 145 11.50 -14.33 -5.65
N GLN A 146 10.31 -14.08 -5.14
CA GLN A 146 9.34 -13.20 -5.79
C GLN A 146 9.65 -11.73 -5.53
N GLN A 147 9.24 -10.87 -6.45
CA GLN A 147 9.53 -9.44 -6.43
C GLN A 147 8.40 -8.62 -7.07
N LEU A 148 8.37 -7.36 -6.73
CA LEU A 148 7.62 -6.35 -7.46
C LEU A 148 8.63 -5.46 -8.20
N GLY A 149 8.65 -5.56 -9.54
CA GLY A 149 9.58 -4.82 -10.38
C GLY A 149 9.39 -3.31 -10.28
N TRP A 150 10.46 -2.57 -10.53
CA TRP A 150 10.41 -1.11 -10.59
C TRP A 150 9.32 -0.61 -11.54
N HIS A 151 8.50 0.31 -11.08
CA HIS A 151 7.41 0.91 -11.87
C HIS A 151 7.01 2.27 -11.31
N PHE A 152 6.36 3.04 -12.14
CA PHE A 152 5.59 4.20 -11.71
C PHE A 152 4.13 3.79 -11.49
N ASP A 153 3.59 4.15 -10.33
CA ASP A 153 2.15 3.98 -10.10
C ASP A 153 1.33 4.89 -11.02
N ASN A 154 0.21 4.37 -11.53
CA ASN A 154 -0.72 5.16 -12.34
C ASN A 154 -1.62 6.09 -11.50
N ALA A 155 -1.47 6.08 -10.19
CA ALA A 155 -2.22 6.91 -9.25
C ALA A 155 -1.39 8.10 -8.76
N SER A 156 -2.06 9.17 -8.35
CA SER A 156 -1.39 10.35 -7.80
C SER A 156 -0.67 10.08 -6.47
N PHE A 157 -1.07 9.04 -5.76
CA PHE A 157 -0.42 8.54 -4.55
C PHE A 157 -0.77 7.07 -4.33
N ALA A 158 0.10 6.34 -3.64
CA ALA A 158 -0.13 4.98 -3.21
C ALA A 158 -0.01 4.87 -1.69
N ILE A 159 -0.76 3.94 -1.09
CA ILE A 159 -0.69 3.61 0.33
C ILE A 159 -0.34 2.15 0.44
N THR A 160 0.80 1.88 1.03
CA THR A 160 1.25 0.52 1.31
C THR A 160 1.27 0.28 2.81
N LEU A 161 0.66 -0.81 3.26
CA LEU A 161 0.69 -1.26 4.64
C LEU A 161 1.51 -2.55 4.71
N MET A 162 2.72 -2.47 5.26
CA MET A 162 3.57 -3.63 5.52
C MET A 162 3.04 -4.38 6.75
N ILE A 163 2.41 -5.52 6.52
CA ILE A 163 1.84 -6.36 7.59
C ILE A 163 2.88 -7.31 8.17
N GLN A 164 3.71 -7.88 7.30
CA GLN A 164 4.78 -8.80 7.69
C GLN A 164 6.00 -8.54 6.81
N ALA A 165 7.12 -8.22 7.45
CA ALA A 165 8.39 -8.09 6.77
C ALA A 165 9.03 -9.46 6.51
N SER A 166 9.79 -9.56 5.42
CA SER A 166 10.65 -10.73 5.17
C SER A 166 11.82 -10.73 6.18
N PRO A 167 12.28 -11.91 6.63
CA PRO A 167 13.46 -12.00 7.48
C PRO A 167 14.76 -11.66 6.73
N LEU A 168 14.75 -11.69 5.40
CA LEU A 168 15.89 -11.36 4.55
C LEU A 168 15.41 -10.93 3.16
N GLY A 169 15.80 -9.73 2.73
CA GLY A 169 15.37 -9.14 1.45
C GLY A 169 13.90 -8.70 1.46
N GLY A 170 13.39 -8.27 0.31
CA GLY A 170 12.03 -7.79 0.15
C GLY A 170 11.83 -6.38 0.71
N GLU A 171 12.89 -5.59 0.74
CA GLU A 171 12.86 -4.18 1.10
C GLU A 171 11.98 -3.41 0.11
N PHE A 172 11.24 -2.43 0.61
CA PHE A 172 10.54 -1.46 -0.20
C PHE A 172 11.54 -0.37 -0.62
N GLU A 173 11.79 -0.26 -1.90
CA GLU A 173 12.70 0.74 -2.47
C GLU A 173 11.91 1.80 -3.23
N TYR A 174 12.38 3.05 -3.19
CA TYR A 174 11.77 4.16 -3.91
C TYR A 174 12.81 5.17 -4.36
N ILE A 175 12.48 5.94 -5.39
CA ILE A 175 13.26 7.07 -5.88
C ILE A 175 12.39 8.32 -5.74
N SER A 176 12.89 9.32 -5.00
CA SER A 176 12.14 10.54 -4.69
C SER A 176 12.09 11.57 -5.83
N GLU A 177 13.00 11.47 -6.78
CA GLU A 177 13.10 12.36 -7.94
C GLU A 177 13.39 11.49 -9.16
N GLY A 178 12.35 11.08 -9.86
CA GLY A 178 12.41 10.30 -11.09
C GLY A 178 11.97 11.12 -12.30
#